data_87a86d98d914e621c4ecc7f2941b7437
#
_entry.id   87a86d98d914e621c4ecc7f2941b7437
#
_cell.length_a   1.000
_cell.length_b   1.000
_cell.length_c   1.000
_cell.angle_alpha   90.00
_cell.angle_beta   90.00
_cell.angle_gamma   90.00
#
_symmetry.space_group_name_H-M   'P 1'
#
loop_
_entity.id
_entity.type
_entity.pdbx_description
1 polymer ?
#
loop_
_entity_poly.entity_id
_entity_poly.type
_entity_poly.pdbx_seq_one_letter_code
_entity_poly.pdbx_strand_id
1 'polypeptide(L)'
;MTVVRYDSIRAAEQCLRETGGNGSASQTYDVLRAVERCFWRCLAYFAFRHFAYALSCAFGIRRPFRIYAVCDGKGVVLCAPLHLGADGVWSVVAGDFVELDFVDFLYARRGLPELAEAFAAVMQRMRADGICSVTWRYLETGGVTSELLKCQPHETTETFANVRVSFAGGAERFDATLPRNARSVERLARNRLRREGRSVSFSFRSSTGLGEGLSGREPRRLLRECRRVYLGRQKRRYGHGGWLARLFFMHGCYISLSVPGGSSFVAVLRVDGRVAAYMEGYVNMARAALEVPRIAIDDRFARYSPGRLLIAEAARWLCANSRLRCIDLCRGDERYKLDLGGTLYETATVRVGTGGAK
;
A
#
# COMPACT_ATOMS: atom_id res chain seq x y z
N MET A 1 -28.94 11.51 6.03
CA MET A 1 -27.51 11.72 5.76
C MET A 1 -27.33 12.70 4.61
N THR A 2 -26.30 13.56 4.64
CA THR A 2 -25.95 14.51 3.57
C THR A 2 -24.73 14.04 2.85
N VAL A 3 -24.74 14.06 1.50
CA VAL A 3 -23.60 13.67 0.68
C VAL A 3 -22.99 14.89 0.01
N VAL A 4 -21.72 15.16 0.31
CA VAL A 4 -20.94 16.26 -0.27
C VAL A 4 -19.91 15.70 -1.24
N ARG A 5 -19.74 16.37 -2.40
CA ARG A 5 -18.74 16.02 -3.41
C ARG A 5 -17.62 17.04 -3.44
N TYR A 6 -16.41 16.56 -3.53
CA TYR A 6 -15.19 17.32 -3.74
C TYR A 6 -14.47 16.83 -5.01
N ASP A 7 -13.91 17.75 -5.78
CA ASP A 7 -13.24 17.44 -7.05
C ASP A 7 -11.69 17.36 -6.90
N SER A 8 -11.18 17.39 -5.69
CA SER A 8 -9.76 17.19 -5.38
C SER A 8 -9.59 16.63 -3.96
N ILE A 9 -8.50 15.91 -3.74
CA ILE A 9 -8.14 15.36 -2.44
C ILE A 9 -7.90 16.49 -1.42
N ARG A 10 -7.32 17.60 -1.87
CA ARG A 10 -7.08 18.77 -1.03
C ARG A 10 -8.39 19.41 -0.53
N ALA A 11 -9.40 19.53 -1.39
CA ALA A 11 -10.70 20.09 -0.99
C ALA A 11 -11.44 19.22 0.02
N ALA A 12 -11.18 17.91 0.03
CA ALA A 12 -11.76 16.95 0.97
C ALA A 12 -10.92 16.73 2.23
N GLU A 13 -9.86 17.50 2.44
CA GLU A 13 -8.88 17.27 3.51
C GLU A 13 -9.52 17.08 4.88
N GLN A 14 -10.43 17.97 5.26
CA GLN A 14 -11.08 17.91 6.56
C GLN A 14 -11.87 16.60 6.72
N CYS A 15 -12.71 16.26 5.74
CA CYS A 15 -13.49 15.03 5.78
C CYS A 15 -12.62 13.77 5.82
N LEU A 16 -11.54 13.76 5.05
CA LEU A 16 -10.59 12.65 5.03
C LEU A 16 -9.82 12.51 6.36
N ARG A 17 -9.57 13.61 7.07
CA ARG A 17 -8.94 13.57 8.39
C ARG A 17 -9.89 13.13 9.48
N GLU A 18 -11.17 13.47 9.38
CA GLU A 18 -12.20 13.12 10.37
C GLU A 18 -12.64 11.65 10.27
N THR A 19 -12.64 11.05 9.08
CA THR A 19 -13.19 9.70 8.85
C THR A 19 -12.37 8.59 9.50
N GLY A 20 -11.10 8.77 9.70
CA GLY A 20 -10.22 7.67 10.11
C GLY A 20 -10.07 7.45 11.61
N GLY A 21 -10.79 8.12 12.47
CA GLY A 21 -10.71 7.98 13.93
C GLY A 21 -9.26 7.92 14.47
N ASN A 22 -8.95 8.71 15.45
CA ASN A 22 -7.68 8.74 16.22
C ASN A 22 -6.40 8.22 15.51
N GLY A 23 -5.82 9.02 14.61
CA GLY A 23 -4.46 8.81 14.10
C GLY A 23 -4.33 8.18 12.71
N SER A 24 -5.30 7.41 12.21
CA SER A 24 -5.18 6.75 10.90
C SER A 24 -5.63 7.64 9.73
N ALA A 25 -6.49 8.60 9.97
CA ALA A 25 -7.01 9.48 8.93
C ALA A 25 -5.96 10.45 8.37
N SER A 26 -5.08 10.95 9.21
CA SER A 26 -3.98 11.79 8.73
C SER A 26 -3.08 11.03 7.76
N GLN A 27 -2.81 9.75 8.06
CA GLN A 27 -2.00 8.89 7.21
C GLN A 27 -2.69 8.59 5.87
N THR A 28 -4.00 8.31 5.89
CA THR A 28 -4.76 8.07 4.67
C THR A 28 -4.82 9.30 3.78
N TYR A 29 -5.06 10.48 4.35
CA TYR A 29 -5.00 11.74 3.61
C TYR A 29 -3.63 11.93 2.95
N ASP A 30 -2.55 11.72 3.69
CA ASP A 30 -1.19 11.88 3.19
C ASP A 30 -0.88 10.89 2.07
N VAL A 31 -1.35 9.64 2.17
CA VAL A 31 -1.25 8.65 1.09
C VAL A 31 -2.02 9.10 -0.15
N LEU A 32 -3.27 9.54 0.00
CA LEU A 32 -4.08 10.03 -1.11
C LEU A 32 -3.47 11.27 -1.77
N ARG A 33 -2.90 12.19 -0.97
CA ARG A 33 -2.15 13.37 -1.48
C ARG A 33 -0.88 12.96 -2.23
N ALA A 34 -0.24 11.89 -1.82
CA ALA A 34 0.90 11.32 -2.55
C ALA A 34 0.47 10.73 -3.89
N VAL A 35 -0.64 10.00 -3.90
CA VAL A 35 -1.25 9.45 -5.12
C VAL A 35 -1.58 10.58 -6.10
N GLU A 36 -2.25 11.64 -5.67
CA GLU A 36 -2.57 12.80 -6.50
C GLU A 36 -1.31 13.46 -7.08
N ARG A 37 -0.30 13.70 -6.25
CA ARG A 37 0.99 14.25 -6.71
C ARG A 37 1.68 13.34 -7.71
N CYS A 38 1.64 12.03 -7.49
CA CYS A 38 2.21 11.06 -8.40
C CYS A 38 1.49 11.07 -9.74
N PHE A 39 0.16 11.09 -9.74
CA PHE A 39 -0.63 11.22 -10.96
C PHE A 39 -0.15 12.40 -11.81
N TRP A 40 -0.07 13.60 -11.22
CA TRP A 40 0.37 14.79 -11.94
C TRP A 40 1.82 14.71 -12.45
N ARG A 41 2.72 14.06 -11.73
CA ARG A 41 4.08 13.80 -12.18
C ARG A 41 4.15 12.79 -13.33
N CYS A 42 3.26 11.80 -13.32
CA CYS A 42 3.20 10.77 -14.36
C CYS A 42 2.36 11.19 -15.57
N LEU A 43 1.80 12.40 -15.60
CA LEU A 43 0.92 12.85 -16.70
C LEU A 43 1.61 12.79 -18.06
N ALA A 44 2.92 13.08 -18.12
CA ALA A 44 3.71 12.93 -19.34
C ALA A 44 3.77 11.48 -19.86
N TYR A 45 3.77 10.48 -18.97
CA TYR A 45 3.68 9.07 -19.33
C TYR A 45 2.30 8.72 -19.86
N PHE A 46 1.24 9.23 -19.25
CA PHE A 46 -0.12 9.08 -19.78
C PHE A 46 -0.26 9.75 -21.15
N ALA A 47 0.39 10.90 -21.37
CA ALA A 47 0.43 11.55 -22.69
C ALA A 47 1.03 10.66 -23.76
N PHE A 48 2.01 9.83 -23.43
CA PHE A 48 2.59 8.88 -24.39
C PHE A 48 1.63 7.72 -24.73
N ARG A 49 0.87 7.21 -23.77
CA ARG A 49 -0.04 6.07 -23.96
C ARG A 49 -1.51 6.45 -24.20
N HIS A 50 -1.96 7.53 -23.58
CA HIS A 50 -3.35 7.98 -23.55
C HIS A 50 -3.41 9.51 -23.72
N PHE A 51 -2.91 9.99 -24.86
CA PHE A 51 -2.71 11.42 -25.13
C PHE A 51 -3.96 12.26 -24.86
N ALA A 52 -5.11 11.87 -25.40
CA ALA A 52 -6.37 12.61 -25.24
C ALA A 52 -6.81 12.70 -23.77
N TYR A 53 -6.60 11.64 -22.99
CA TYR A 53 -6.89 11.62 -21.56
C TYR A 53 -5.95 12.57 -20.80
N ALA A 54 -4.64 12.46 -21.03
CA ALA A 54 -3.66 13.31 -20.37
C ALA A 54 -3.87 14.79 -20.68
N LEU A 55 -4.14 15.10 -21.94
CA LEU A 55 -4.41 16.47 -22.41
C LEU A 55 -5.67 17.03 -21.75
N SER A 56 -6.76 16.26 -21.69
CA SER A 56 -8.00 16.67 -21.03
C SER A 56 -7.85 16.92 -19.54
N CYS A 57 -7.01 16.15 -18.85
CA CYS A 57 -6.66 16.39 -17.45
C CYS A 57 -5.79 17.66 -17.30
N ALA A 58 -4.78 17.83 -18.16
CA ALA A 58 -3.87 18.99 -18.12
C ALA A 58 -4.62 20.31 -18.31
N PHE A 59 -5.62 20.35 -19.21
CA PHE A 59 -6.47 21.52 -19.43
C PHE A 59 -7.67 21.63 -18.48
N GLY A 60 -7.77 20.77 -17.48
CA GLY A 60 -8.87 20.81 -16.50
C GLY A 60 -10.24 20.42 -17.03
N ILE A 61 -10.32 19.91 -18.28
CA ILE A 61 -11.57 19.43 -18.91
C ILE A 61 -12.07 18.19 -18.18
N ARG A 62 -11.15 17.26 -17.82
CA ARG A 62 -11.42 16.12 -16.96
C ARG A 62 -10.83 16.31 -15.59
N ARG A 63 -11.65 16.06 -14.57
CA ARG A 63 -11.20 16.02 -13.17
C ARG A 63 -11.01 14.57 -12.78
N PRO A 64 -9.75 14.08 -12.69
CA PRO A 64 -9.47 12.67 -12.48
C PRO A 64 -9.79 12.18 -11.08
N PHE A 65 -10.01 13.08 -10.13
CA PHE A 65 -10.36 12.73 -8.75
C PHE A 65 -11.73 13.26 -8.37
N ARG A 66 -12.52 12.43 -7.69
CA ARG A 66 -13.76 12.80 -7.00
C ARG A 66 -13.78 12.16 -5.64
N ILE A 67 -14.10 12.92 -4.62
CA ILE A 67 -14.24 12.43 -3.27
C ILE A 67 -15.65 12.73 -2.80
N TYR A 68 -16.34 11.72 -2.31
CA TYR A 68 -17.65 11.87 -1.71
C TYR A 68 -17.53 11.68 -0.22
N ALA A 69 -18.08 12.61 0.56
CA ALA A 69 -18.19 12.49 2.00
C ALA A 69 -19.66 12.39 2.39
N VAL A 70 -20.00 11.40 3.17
CA VAL A 70 -21.33 11.24 3.78
C VAL A 70 -21.24 11.69 5.22
N CYS A 71 -22.09 12.65 5.58
CA CYS A 71 -22.14 13.24 6.91
C CYS A 71 -23.52 13.04 7.53
N ASP A 72 -23.55 12.89 8.84
CA ASP A 72 -24.74 12.96 9.69
C ASP A 72 -24.59 14.11 10.71
N GLY A 73 -25.52 14.22 11.67
CA GLY A 73 -25.44 15.22 12.74
C GLY A 73 -24.27 15.05 13.70
N LYS A 74 -23.52 13.95 13.60
CA LYS A 74 -22.37 13.61 14.45
C LYS A 74 -21.02 13.72 13.72
N GLY A 75 -21.02 14.05 12.42
CA GLY A 75 -19.81 14.22 11.60
C GLY A 75 -19.76 13.31 10.38
N VAL A 76 -18.54 13.06 9.89
CA VAL A 76 -18.33 12.23 8.69
C VAL A 76 -18.49 10.75 9.03
N VAL A 77 -19.33 10.06 8.26
CA VAL A 77 -19.60 8.61 8.40
C VAL A 77 -18.78 7.79 7.40
N LEU A 78 -18.64 8.31 6.18
CA LEU A 78 -17.97 7.63 5.08
C LEU A 78 -17.28 8.65 4.17
N CYS A 79 -16.07 8.35 3.73
CA CYS A 79 -15.42 9.02 2.59
C CYS A 79 -15.10 8.02 1.48
N ALA A 80 -15.52 8.34 0.26
CA ALA A 80 -15.28 7.54 -0.93
C ALA A 80 -14.35 8.28 -1.90
N PRO A 81 -13.04 8.06 -1.85
CA PRO A 81 -12.09 8.65 -2.78
C PRO A 81 -12.06 7.88 -4.09
N LEU A 82 -12.39 8.53 -5.20
CA LEU A 82 -12.42 7.94 -6.53
C LEU A 82 -11.39 8.58 -7.47
N HIS A 83 -10.89 7.75 -8.39
CA HIS A 83 -10.05 8.14 -9.50
C HIS A 83 -10.65 7.67 -10.82
N LEU A 84 -10.68 8.54 -11.84
CA LEU A 84 -11.07 8.20 -13.19
C LEU A 84 -9.83 7.69 -13.96
N GLY A 85 -9.86 6.42 -14.37
CA GLY A 85 -8.83 5.83 -15.21
C GLY A 85 -8.82 6.36 -16.64
N ALA A 86 -7.75 6.10 -17.37
CA ALA A 86 -7.65 6.43 -18.79
C ALA A 86 -8.65 5.65 -19.66
N ASP A 87 -9.09 4.51 -19.19
CA ASP A 87 -10.14 3.65 -19.74
C ASP A 87 -11.57 4.19 -19.50
N GLY A 88 -11.70 5.30 -18.78
CA GLY A 88 -13.00 5.90 -18.42
C GLY A 88 -13.68 5.23 -17.23
N VAL A 89 -13.03 4.31 -16.56
CA VAL A 89 -13.58 3.61 -15.38
C VAL A 89 -13.27 4.37 -14.11
N TRP A 90 -14.27 4.57 -13.26
CA TRP A 90 -14.09 5.08 -11.91
C TRP A 90 -13.65 3.95 -10.98
N SER A 91 -12.53 4.14 -10.31
CA SER A 91 -12.01 3.20 -9.32
C SER A 91 -11.85 3.90 -7.98
N VAL A 92 -11.97 3.17 -6.89
CA VAL A 92 -11.48 3.65 -5.59
C VAL A 92 -10.00 3.94 -5.76
N VAL A 93 -9.54 5.09 -5.24
CA VAL A 93 -8.17 5.56 -5.49
C VAL A 93 -7.18 4.48 -5.10
N ALA A 94 -6.70 3.76 -6.10
CA ALA A 94 -5.75 2.70 -6.00
C ALA A 94 -4.81 2.75 -7.20
N GLY A 95 -3.70 2.13 -7.09
CA GLY A 95 -2.63 2.37 -7.94
C GLY A 95 -2.52 1.65 -9.24
N ASP A 96 -3.05 2.16 -10.32
CA ASP A 96 -2.46 1.91 -11.64
C ASP A 96 -1.04 2.50 -11.75
N PHE A 97 -0.73 3.46 -10.90
CA PHE A 97 0.54 4.19 -10.85
C PHE A 97 1.16 4.27 -9.44
N VAL A 98 0.50 3.69 -8.44
CA VAL A 98 0.97 3.58 -7.05
C VAL A 98 0.73 2.15 -6.60
N GLU A 99 1.73 1.49 -6.06
CA GLU A 99 1.61 0.16 -5.47
C GLU A 99 0.89 0.29 -4.11
N LEU A 100 -0.40 0.63 -4.14
CA LEU A 100 -1.29 0.57 -3.00
C LEU A 100 -2.16 -0.68 -3.18
N ASP A 101 -1.89 -1.68 -2.38
CA ASP A 101 -2.81 -2.76 -2.12
C ASP A 101 -3.72 -2.27 -0.96
N PHE A 102 -4.99 -2.69 -0.91
CA PHE A 102 -5.92 -2.38 0.19
C PHE A 102 -6.46 -0.94 0.25
N VAL A 103 -6.86 -0.39 -0.85
CA VAL A 103 -7.62 0.86 -0.85
C VAL A 103 -9.11 0.56 -0.84
N ASP A 104 -9.78 1.08 0.16
CA ASP A 104 -11.21 0.95 0.36
C ASP A 104 -11.85 2.33 0.59
N PHE A 105 -13.17 2.38 0.70
CA PHE A 105 -13.82 3.53 1.28
C PHE A 105 -13.39 3.68 2.74
N LEU A 106 -13.37 4.90 3.20
CA LEU A 106 -12.97 5.21 4.57
C LEU A 106 -14.21 5.32 5.42
N TYR A 107 -14.32 4.47 6.42
CA TYR A 107 -15.48 4.40 7.30
C TYR A 107 -15.14 4.95 8.69
N ALA A 108 -16.04 5.73 9.26
CA ALA A 108 -15.98 6.07 10.67
C ALA A 108 -16.30 4.83 11.53
N ARG A 109 -15.93 4.86 12.80
CA ARG A 109 -16.28 3.79 13.76
C ARG A 109 -17.76 3.84 14.10
N ARG A 110 -18.59 3.21 13.27
CA ARG A 110 -20.04 3.11 13.38
C ARG A 110 -20.49 1.67 13.23
N GLY A 111 -21.73 1.41 13.59
CA GLY A 111 -22.38 0.11 13.37
C GLY A 111 -22.60 -0.17 11.89
N LEU A 112 -22.62 -1.44 11.52
CA LEU A 112 -22.81 -1.87 10.13
C LEU A 112 -24.12 -1.32 9.50
N PRO A 113 -25.27 -1.20 10.20
CA PRO A 113 -26.47 -0.60 9.65
C PRO A 113 -26.31 0.87 9.23
N GLU A 114 -25.63 1.69 10.07
CA GLU A 114 -25.36 3.10 9.74
C GLU A 114 -24.40 3.22 8.54
N LEU A 115 -23.41 2.33 8.46
CA LEU A 115 -22.47 2.26 7.34
C LEU A 115 -23.16 1.81 6.05
N ALA A 116 -24.14 0.90 6.13
CA ALA A 116 -24.93 0.46 4.98
C ALA A 116 -25.80 1.61 4.42
N GLU A 117 -26.41 2.40 5.29
CA GLU A 117 -27.17 3.58 4.89
C GLU A 117 -26.27 4.62 4.21
N ALA A 118 -25.10 4.90 4.79
CA ALA A 118 -24.12 5.81 4.21
C ALA A 118 -23.60 5.32 2.85
N PHE A 119 -23.35 4.02 2.72
CA PHE A 119 -22.93 3.39 1.48
C PHE A 119 -24.00 3.52 0.39
N ALA A 120 -25.25 3.24 0.72
CA ALA A 120 -26.38 3.41 -0.22
C ALA A 120 -26.51 4.87 -0.68
N ALA A 121 -26.43 5.83 0.26
CA ALA A 121 -26.52 7.25 -0.04
C ALA A 121 -25.39 7.72 -0.97
N VAL A 122 -24.15 7.28 -0.75
CA VAL A 122 -23.02 7.65 -1.62
C VAL A 122 -23.16 7.03 -3.01
N MET A 123 -23.59 5.77 -3.12
CA MET A 123 -23.81 5.12 -4.42
C MET A 123 -24.92 5.82 -5.22
N GLN A 124 -26.00 6.21 -4.58
CA GLN A 124 -27.06 6.99 -5.21
C GLN A 124 -26.57 8.34 -5.71
N ARG A 125 -25.77 9.04 -4.92
CA ARG A 125 -25.16 10.33 -5.32
C ARG A 125 -24.20 10.15 -6.49
N MET A 126 -23.37 9.12 -6.49
CA MET A 126 -22.47 8.82 -7.61
C MET A 126 -23.24 8.60 -8.90
N ARG A 127 -24.35 7.87 -8.84
CA ARG A 127 -25.25 7.69 -9.98
C ARG A 127 -25.82 9.00 -10.48
N ALA A 128 -26.31 9.87 -9.60
CA ALA A 128 -26.81 11.19 -9.96
C ALA A 128 -25.73 12.08 -10.63
N ASP A 129 -24.47 11.89 -10.25
CA ASP A 129 -23.30 12.55 -10.85
C ASP A 129 -22.77 11.86 -12.12
N GLY A 130 -23.52 10.88 -12.68
CA GLY A 130 -23.19 10.19 -13.94
C GLY A 130 -22.15 9.08 -13.81
N ILE A 131 -21.82 8.62 -12.61
CA ILE A 131 -20.96 7.45 -12.40
C ILE A 131 -21.84 6.20 -12.45
N CYS A 132 -21.69 5.38 -13.49
CA CYS A 132 -22.52 4.19 -13.68
C CYS A 132 -21.99 2.98 -12.91
N SER A 133 -20.69 2.91 -12.65
CA SER A 133 -20.06 1.84 -11.87
C SER A 133 -18.80 2.32 -11.17
N VAL A 134 -18.45 1.63 -10.08
CA VAL A 134 -17.22 1.84 -9.33
C VAL A 134 -16.48 0.52 -9.21
N THR A 135 -15.16 0.56 -9.36
CA THR A 135 -14.29 -0.61 -9.22
C THR A 135 -13.42 -0.46 -7.97
N TRP A 136 -13.44 -1.48 -7.12
CA TRP A 136 -12.46 -1.67 -6.05
C TRP A 136 -11.39 -2.62 -6.56
N ARG A 137 -10.15 -2.20 -6.53
CA ARG A 137 -9.01 -3.07 -6.78
C ARG A 137 -8.44 -3.52 -5.45
N TYR A 138 -8.18 -4.82 -5.33
CA TYR A 138 -7.60 -5.42 -4.11
C TYR A 138 -8.45 -5.21 -2.84
N LEU A 139 -9.78 -5.25 -2.97
CA LEU A 139 -10.70 -5.23 -1.84
C LEU A 139 -10.46 -6.47 -0.97
N GLU A 140 -10.17 -6.28 0.32
CA GLU A 140 -9.97 -7.38 1.27
C GLU A 140 -11.29 -8.09 1.54
N THR A 141 -11.30 -9.41 1.38
CA THR A 141 -12.47 -10.24 1.73
C THR A 141 -12.68 -10.21 3.25
N GLY A 142 -13.91 -9.91 3.69
CA GLY A 142 -14.24 -9.72 5.11
C GLY A 142 -14.01 -8.30 5.64
N GLY A 143 -13.59 -7.35 4.79
CA GLY A 143 -13.59 -5.92 5.12
C GLY A 143 -14.99 -5.31 5.11
N VAL A 144 -15.14 -4.06 5.58
CA VAL A 144 -16.46 -3.38 5.68
C VAL A 144 -17.17 -3.33 4.33
N THR A 145 -16.50 -2.83 3.29
CA THR A 145 -17.11 -2.79 1.94
C THR A 145 -17.48 -4.18 1.45
N SER A 146 -16.62 -5.18 1.65
CA SER A 146 -16.93 -6.56 1.27
C SER A 146 -18.18 -7.10 1.95
N GLU A 147 -18.39 -6.80 3.24
CA GLU A 147 -19.62 -7.18 3.95
C GLU A 147 -20.86 -6.44 3.40
N LEU A 148 -20.73 -5.15 3.10
CA LEU A 148 -21.81 -4.35 2.52
C LEU A 148 -22.22 -4.83 1.12
N LEU A 149 -21.27 -5.35 0.36
CA LEU A 149 -21.50 -5.85 -1.00
C LEU A 149 -22.18 -7.22 -1.03
N LYS A 150 -22.21 -7.99 0.05
CA LYS A 150 -22.91 -9.29 0.09
C LYS A 150 -24.39 -9.18 -0.28
N CYS A 151 -25.00 -8.04 -0.01
CA CYS A 151 -26.41 -7.79 -0.27
C CYS A 151 -26.66 -6.98 -1.55
N GLN A 152 -25.64 -6.76 -2.39
CA GLN A 152 -25.74 -5.97 -3.61
C GLN A 152 -25.20 -6.74 -4.82
N PRO A 153 -25.80 -6.57 -6.01
CA PRO A 153 -25.26 -7.13 -7.24
C PRO A 153 -23.86 -6.55 -7.50
N HIS A 154 -22.87 -7.43 -7.63
CA HIS A 154 -21.51 -7.05 -7.95
C HIS A 154 -20.85 -8.13 -8.83
N GLU A 155 -19.82 -7.72 -9.54
CA GLU A 155 -19.01 -8.60 -10.37
C GLU A 155 -17.61 -8.69 -9.74
N THR A 156 -17.15 -9.90 -9.44
CA THR A 156 -15.77 -10.16 -9.07
C THR A 156 -15.00 -10.56 -10.32
N THR A 157 -14.07 -9.71 -10.76
CA THR A 157 -13.34 -9.92 -12.01
C THR A 157 -12.01 -10.66 -11.81
N GLU A 158 -11.42 -10.56 -10.63
CA GLU A 158 -10.12 -11.14 -10.35
C GLU A 158 -9.93 -11.32 -8.83
N THR A 159 -9.24 -12.39 -8.43
CA THR A 159 -8.85 -12.64 -7.04
C THR A 159 -7.33 -12.77 -6.92
N PHE A 160 -6.80 -12.34 -5.78
CA PHE A 160 -5.36 -12.35 -5.52
C PHE A 160 -5.08 -12.97 -4.16
N ALA A 161 -4.16 -13.92 -4.12
CA ALA A 161 -3.60 -14.40 -2.87
C ALA A 161 -2.64 -13.33 -2.30
N ASN A 162 -2.73 -13.12 -1.00
CA ASN A 162 -1.85 -12.25 -0.23
C ASN A 162 -1.31 -13.02 0.98
N VAL A 163 -0.19 -12.56 1.54
CA VAL A 163 0.42 -13.23 2.69
C VAL A 163 0.74 -12.22 3.79
N ARG A 164 0.30 -12.56 5.00
CA ARG A 164 0.54 -11.79 6.22
C ARG A 164 1.34 -12.60 7.22
N VAL A 165 2.44 -12.05 7.71
CA VAL A 165 3.26 -12.63 8.79
C VAL A 165 2.87 -11.93 10.09
N SER A 166 2.20 -12.66 11.00
CA SER A 166 1.77 -12.13 12.30
C SER A 166 2.87 -12.23 13.34
N PHE A 167 2.97 -11.20 14.19
CA PHE A 167 3.81 -11.19 15.39
C PHE A 167 3.04 -10.67 16.62
N ALA A 168 1.73 -10.81 16.60
CA ALA A 168 0.90 -10.49 17.75
C ALA A 168 1.32 -11.33 18.98
N GLY A 169 1.68 -10.64 20.07
CA GLY A 169 2.14 -11.28 21.30
C GLY A 169 3.63 -11.11 21.62
N GLY A 170 4.34 -10.30 20.83
CA GLY A 170 5.73 -9.91 21.11
C GLY A 170 6.78 -10.77 20.40
N ALA A 171 8.04 -10.36 20.57
CA ALA A 171 9.18 -10.96 19.83
C ALA A 171 9.42 -12.43 20.21
N GLU A 172 9.32 -12.77 21.50
CA GLU A 172 9.52 -14.17 21.97
C GLU A 172 8.48 -15.09 21.35
N ARG A 173 7.20 -14.66 21.33
CA ARG A 173 6.12 -15.43 20.73
C ARG A 173 6.29 -15.53 19.21
N PHE A 174 6.74 -14.46 18.56
CA PHE A 174 7.06 -14.51 17.14
C PHE A 174 8.12 -15.57 16.84
N ASP A 175 9.25 -15.56 17.58
CA ASP A 175 10.31 -16.54 17.40
C ASP A 175 9.87 -17.98 17.69
N ALA A 176 8.98 -18.18 18.66
CA ALA A 176 8.39 -19.48 18.96
C ALA A 176 7.45 -19.98 17.86
N THR A 177 6.71 -19.08 17.20
CA THR A 177 5.75 -19.42 16.13
C THR A 177 6.41 -19.59 14.76
N LEU A 178 7.64 -19.12 14.58
CA LEU A 178 8.35 -19.34 13.32
C LEU A 178 8.47 -20.84 13.00
N PRO A 179 8.14 -21.27 11.75
CA PRO A 179 8.34 -22.65 11.32
C PRO A 179 9.77 -23.13 11.50
N ARG A 180 9.94 -24.42 11.77
CA ARG A 180 11.27 -25.03 12.01
C ARG A 180 12.25 -24.77 10.85
N ASN A 181 11.78 -24.84 9.61
CA ASN A 181 12.57 -24.53 8.42
C ASN A 181 13.02 -23.07 8.39
N ALA A 182 12.15 -22.12 8.71
CA ALA A 182 12.49 -20.70 8.79
C ALA A 182 13.59 -20.44 9.81
N ARG A 183 13.43 -20.98 11.04
CA ARG A 183 14.46 -20.90 12.09
C ARG A 183 15.78 -21.53 11.67
N SER A 184 15.74 -22.66 10.97
CA SER A 184 16.95 -23.32 10.44
C SER A 184 17.66 -22.47 9.40
N VAL A 185 16.92 -21.89 8.43
CA VAL A 185 17.48 -21.01 7.39
C VAL A 185 18.09 -19.77 8.02
N GLU A 186 17.40 -19.15 8.96
CA GLU A 186 17.92 -17.97 9.66
C GLU A 186 19.22 -18.30 10.42
N ARG A 187 19.23 -19.39 11.20
CA ARG A 187 20.40 -19.84 11.93
C ARG A 187 21.60 -20.12 11.01
N LEU A 188 21.36 -20.83 9.90
CA LEU A 188 22.41 -21.13 8.91
C LEU A 188 22.95 -19.85 8.27
N ALA A 189 22.08 -18.91 7.92
CA ALA A 189 22.47 -17.62 7.35
C ALA A 189 23.35 -16.83 8.32
N ARG A 190 22.93 -16.69 9.59
CA ARG A 190 23.69 -16.00 10.64
C ARG A 190 25.04 -16.68 10.92
N ASN A 191 25.07 -18.02 10.99
CA ASN A 191 26.31 -18.78 11.20
C ASN A 191 27.28 -18.59 10.04
N ARG A 192 26.78 -18.56 8.79
CA ARG A 192 27.61 -18.30 7.60
C ARG A 192 28.21 -16.89 7.65
N LEU A 193 27.37 -15.87 7.92
CA LEU A 193 27.83 -14.49 8.07
C LEU A 193 28.93 -14.38 9.14
N ARG A 194 28.71 -15.01 10.32
CA ARG A 194 29.69 -15.01 11.42
C ARG A 194 31.00 -15.71 11.05
N ARG A 195 30.92 -16.90 10.42
CA ARG A 195 32.13 -17.65 9.98
C ARG A 195 32.94 -16.86 8.96
N GLU A 196 32.29 -16.08 8.12
CA GLU A 196 32.95 -15.28 7.10
C GLU A 196 33.33 -13.87 7.61
N GLY A 197 33.20 -13.60 8.91
CA GLY A 197 33.57 -12.31 9.51
C GLY A 197 32.73 -11.12 8.99
N ARG A 198 31.52 -11.37 8.48
CA ARG A 198 30.69 -10.32 7.90
C ARG A 198 29.95 -9.54 8.98
N SER A 199 30.00 -8.22 8.89
CA SER A 199 29.17 -7.35 9.72
C SER A 199 27.74 -7.28 9.18
N VAL A 200 26.75 -7.28 10.09
CA VAL A 200 25.32 -7.16 9.73
C VAL A 200 24.71 -6.03 10.55
N SER A 201 23.95 -5.17 9.90
CA SER A 201 23.15 -4.15 10.58
C SER A 201 21.76 -4.05 9.98
N PHE A 202 20.79 -3.73 10.85
CA PHE A 202 19.41 -3.46 10.49
C PHE A 202 19.08 -1.99 10.80
N SER A 203 18.28 -1.36 9.93
CA SER A 203 17.74 -0.03 10.19
C SER A 203 16.31 0.07 9.70
N PHE A 204 15.49 0.80 10.46
CA PHE A 204 14.10 1.10 10.13
C PHE A 204 13.89 2.61 10.16
N ARG A 205 13.37 3.16 9.06
CA ARG A 205 13.07 4.58 8.90
C ARG A 205 11.63 4.77 8.43
N SER A 206 10.96 5.77 8.97
CA SER A 206 9.61 6.10 8.51
C SER A 206 9.34 7.60 8.51
N SER A 207 8.26 7.98 7.84
CA SER A 207 7.70 9.33 7.91
C SER A 207 6.69 9.50 9.05
N THR A 208 6.36 8.43 9.78
CA THR A 208 5.34 8.42 10.85
C THR A 208 5.91 8.69 12.24
N GLY A 209 7.22 8.89 12.37
CA GLY A 209 7.90 8.96 13.66
C GLY A 209 8.25 7.59 14.27
N LEU A 210 7.88 6.49 13.60
CA LEU A 210 8.32 5.15 13.99
C LEU A 210 9.75 4.93 13.48
N GLY A 211 10.71 4.75 14.39
CA GLY A 211 12.14 4.65 14.08
C GLY A 211 12.75 5.98 13.66
N GLU A 212 13.79 5.91 12.82
CA GLU A 212 14.49 7.10 12.33
C GLU A 212 13.71 7.80 11.22
N GLY A 213 13.89 9.11 11.08
CA GLY A 213 13.19 9.92 10.07
C GLY A 213 13.63 9.64 8.63
N LEU A 214 12.73 9.90 7.68
CA LEU A 214 12.97 9.80 6.23
C LEU A 214 13.38 11.13 5.58
N SER A 215 13.64 12.18 6.34
CA SER A 215 14.07 13.50 5.84
C SER A 215 15.57 13.70 5.90
N GLY A 216 16.14 14.52 4.99
CA GLY A 216 17.55 14.89 5.00
C GLY A 216 18.41 14.21 3.94
N ARG A 217 19.73 14.37 4.04
CA ARG A 217 20.72 13.88 3.06
C ARG A 217 20.92 12.37 3.14
N GLU A 218 20.98 11.84 4.34
CA GLU A 218 21.25 10.42 4.59
C GLU A 218 20.12 9.51 4.08
N PRO A 219 18.83 9.73 4.37
CA PRO A 219 17.75 9.01 3.73
C PRO A 219 17.79 9.06 2.21
N ARG A 220 18.08 10.21 1.60
CA ARG A 220 18.21 10.32 0.13
C ARG A 220 19.34 9.44 -0.43
N ARG A 221 20.45 9.26 0.30
CA ARG A 221 21.52 8.35 -0.07
C ARG A 221 21.04 6.90 0.03
N LEU A 222 20.40 6.55 1.16
CA LEU A 222 19.83 5.23 1.37
C LEU A 222 18.86 4.84 0.25
N LEU A 223 17.95 5.75 -0.11
CA LEU A 223 16.96 5.52 -1.18
C LEU A 223 17.63 5.24 -2.53
N ARG A 224 18.74 5.95 -2.83
CA ARG A 224 19.53 5.68 -4.05
C ARG A 224 20.18 4.29 -4.03
N GLU A 225 20.62 3.82 -2.86
CA GLU A 225 21.17 2.47 -2.70
C GLU A 225 20.08 1.41 -2.88
N CYS A 226 18.93 1.56 -2.21
CA CYS A 226 17.77 0.68 -2.37
C CYS A 226 17.32 0.60 -3.84
N ARG A 227 17.23 1.74 -4.50
CA ARG A 227 16.91 1.82 -5.92
C ARG A 227 17.87 1.03 -6.81
N ARG A 228 19.20 1.09 -6.55
CA ARG A 228 20.15 0.29 -7.33
C ARG A 228 19.89 -1.21 -7.18
N VAL A 229 19.59 -1.66 -5.95
CA VAL A 229 19.24 -3.06 -5.67
C VAL A 229 17.99 -3.46 -6.43
N TYR A 230 16.93 -2.63 -6.38
CA TYR A 230 15.69 -2.89 -7.09
C TYR A 230 15.89 -2.95 -8.62
N LEU A 231 16.53 -1.96 -9.19
CA LEU A 231 16.80 -1.92 -10.64
C LEU A 231 17.67 -3.09 -11.09
N GLY A 232 18.64 -3.51 -10.28
CA GLY A 232 19.43 -4.71 -10.54
C GLY A 232 18.58 -5.97 -10.63
N ARG A 233 17.62 -6.15 -9.68
CA ARG A 233 16.65 -7.24 -9.69
C ARG A 233 15.73 -7.18 -10.92
N GLN A 234 15.16 -6.01 -11.23
CA GLN A 234 14.25 -5.84 -12.36
C GLN A 234 14.93 -6.12 -13.70
N LYS A 235 16.18 -5.66 -13.87
CA LYS A 235 16.98 -5.94 -15.06
C LYS A 235 17.14 -7.45 -15.29
N ARG A 236 17.35 -8.23 -14.23
CA ARG A 236 17.50 -9.69 -14.34
C ARG A 236 16.17 -10.38 -14.63
N ARG A 237 15.09 -9.93 -13.98
CA ARG A 237 13.77 -10.56 -14.12
C ARG A 237 13.13 -10.31 -15.48
N TYR A 238 13.29 -9.11 -16.04
CA TYR A 238 12.59 -8.66 -17.25
C TYR A 238 13.51 -8.33 -18.42
N GLY A 239 14.80 -8.59 -18.31
CA GLY A 239 15.78 -8.26 -19.34
C GLY A 239 16.06 -6.75 -19.46
N HIS A 240 16.68 -6.37 -20.58
CA HIS A 240 16.97 -4.97 -20.89
C HIS A 240 15.74 -4.24 -21.43
N GLY A 241 14.57 -4.44 -20.83
CA GLY A 241 13.38 -3.66 -21.17
C GLY A 241 13.77 -2.20 -21.32
N GLY A 242 13.39 -1.59 -22.44
CA GLY A 242 13.91 -0.33 -22.92
C GLY A 242 13.95 0.77 -21.87
N TRP A 243 14.70 1.81 -22.09
CA TRP A 243 14.89 2.94 -21.18
C TRP A 243 13.56 3.56 -20.67
N LEU A 244 12.47 3.45 -21.45
CA LEU A 244 11.10 3.84 -21.06
C LEU A 244 10.53 2.99 -19.93
N ALA A 245 10.74 1.65 -19.95
CA ALA A 245 10.40 0.79 -18.82
C ALA A 245 11.24 1.13 -17.59
N ARG A 246 12.51 1.50 -17.77
CA ARG A 246 13.36 2.02 -16.68
C ARG A 246 12.82 3.31 -16.09
N LEU A 247 12.38 4.26 -16.90
CA LEU A 247 11.76 5.50 -16.42
C LEU A 247 10.47 5.21 -15.66
N PHE A 248 9.65 4.30 -16.16
CA PHE A 248 8.40 3.90 -15.52
C PHE A 248 8.63 3.23 -14.16
N PHE A 249 9.53 2.23 -14.11
CA PHE A 249 9.93 1.60 -12.84
C PHE A 249 10.65 2.58 -11.90
N MET A 250 11.35 3.56 -12.43
CA MET A 250 11.97 4.62 -11.64
C MET A 250 10.94 5.51 -10.96
N HIS A 251 9.83 5.83 -11.61
CA HIS A 251 8.76 6.60 -11.00
C HIS A 251 8.02 5.77 -9.93
N GLY A 252 7.68 4.52 -10.20
CA GLY A 252 7.10 3.63 -9.21
C GLY A 252 7.96 3.46 -7.95
N CYS A 253 9.29 3.39 -8.08
CA CYS A 253 10.21 3.35 -6.94
C CYS A 253 10.25 4.64 -6.11
N TYR A 254 9.86 5.78 -6.68
CA TYR A 254 9.91 7.06 -5.98
C TYR A 254 8.68 7.37 -5.14
N ILE A 255 7.58 6.65 -5.32
CA ILE A 255 6.30 7.04 -4.75
C ILE A 255 6.21 6.69 -3.28
N SER A 256 6.59 5.48 -2.90
CA SER A 256 6.61 5.06 -1.51
C SER A 256 7.60 5.86 -0.66
N LEU A 257 8.72 6.28 -1.26
CA LEU A 257 9.82 6.93 -0.57
C LEU A 257 9.79 8.47 -0.63
N SER A 258 8.89 9.06 -1.40
CA SER A 258 8.86 10.52 -1.62
C SER A 258 7.66 11.22 -1.01
N VAL A 259 6.96 10.59 -0.05
CA VAL A 259 5.83 11.21 0.65
C VAL A 259 6.30 11.87 1.93
N PRO A 260 6.67 13.17 1.92
CA PRO A 260 6.93 13.89 3.16
C PRO A 260 5.64 13.95 3.99
N GLY A 261 5.71 13.53 5.24
CA GLY A 261 4.56 13.52 6.15
C GLY A 261 3.57 12.38 5.95
N GLY A 262 3.86 11.41 5.07
CA GLY A 262 3.00 10.24 4.83
C GLY A 262 3.30 9.05 5.75
N SER A 263 2.64 7.94 5.46
CA SER A 263 2.82 6.67 6.19
C SER A 263 3.98 5.80 5.68
N SER A 264 4.87 6.34 4.86
CA SER A 264 5.96 5.60 4.23
C SER A 264 6.99 5.09 5.21
N PHE A 265 7.54 3.91 4.92
CA PHE A 265 8.71 3.38 5.62
C PHE A 265 9.72 2.78 4.64
N VAL A 266 10.94 2.61 5.11
CA VAL A 266 11.96 1.76 4.51
C VAL A 266 12.70 1.01 5.62
N ALA A 267 12.82 -0.30 5.47
CA ALA A 267 13.64 -1.14 6.33
C ALA A 267 14.77 -1.78 5.51
N VAL A 268 15.97 -1.83 6.06
CA VAL A 268 17.18 -2.22 5.33
C VAL A 268 18.02 -3.17 6.17
N LEU A 269 18.46 -4.25 5.56
CA LEU A 269 19.53 -5.11 6.08
C LEU A 269 20.81 -4.82 5.30
N ARG A 270 21.89 -4.50 6.01
CA ARG A 270 23.20 -4.29 5.42
C ARG A 270 24.14 -5.43 5.79
N VAL A 271 25.00 -5.79 4.85
CA VAL A 271 26.15 -6.67 5.07
C VAL A 271 27.39 -5.89 4.65
N ASP A 272 28.35 -5.76 5.55
CA ASP A 272 29.58 -4.96 5.37
C ASP A 272 29.26 -3.53 4.87
N GLY A 273 28.28 -2.89 5.49
CA GLY A 273 27.85 -1.53 5.16
C GLY A 273 27.06 -1.39 3.85
N ARG A 274 26.91 -2.46 3.04
CA ARG A 274 26.16 -2.44 1.77
C ARG A 274 24.73 -2.96 1.95
N VAL A 275 23.78 -2.38 1.25
CA VAL A 275 22.39 -2.85 1.24
C VAL A 275 22.34 -4.26 0.64
N ALA A 276 22.08 -5.26 1.48
CA ALA A 276 21.91 -6.66 1.07
C ALA A 276 20.44 -6.98 0.76
N ALA A 277 19.52 -6.37 1.53
CA ALA A 277 18.09 -6.43 1.27
C ALA A 277 17.42 -5.15 1.77
N TYR A 278 16.32 -4.77 1.14
CA TYR A 278 15.45 -3.74 1.66
C TYR A 278 13.99 -4.08 1.39
N MET A 279 13.11 -3.52 2.19
CA MET A 279 11.67 -3.49 1.96
C MET A 279 11.14 -2.08 2.21
N GLU A 280 10.11 -1.72 1.49
CA GLU A 280 9.46 -0.42 1.57
C GLU A 280 7.96 -0.54 1.39
N GLY A 281 7.24 0.42 1.91
CA GLY A 281 5.79 0.47 1.82
C GLY A 281 5.20 1.44 2.82
N TYR A 282 4.14 1.00 3.52
CA TYR A 282 3.31 1.87 4.33
C TYR A 282 3.12 1.31 5.74
N VAL A 283 3.11 2.22 6.72
CA VAL A 283 2.67 1.93 8.09
C VAL A 283 1.17 2.16 8.14
N ASN A 284 0.38 1.10 8.22
CA ASN A 284 -1.07 1.19 8.31
C ASN A 284 -1.54 0.94 9.75
N MET A 285 -1.75 2.04 10.50
CA MET A 285 -2.16 1.95 11.90
C MET A 285 -3.59 1.42 12.08
N ALA A 286 -4.48 1.66 11.11
CA ALA A 286 -5.86 1.16 11.18
C ALA A 286 -5.92 -0.37 11.11
N ARG A 287 -5.06 -0.96 10.28
CA ARG A 287 -4.91 -2.42 10.14
C ARG A 287 -3.88 -3.02 11.12
N ALA A 288 -3.22 -2.17 11.91
CA ALA A 288 -2.07 -2.52 12.74
C ALA A 288 -1.02 -3.33 11.95
N ALA A 289 -0.76 -2.95 10.71
CA ALA A 289 0.06 -3.66 9.75
C ALA A 289 1.17 -2.79 9.16
N LEU A 290 2.31 -3.41 8.89
CA LEU A 290 3.33 -2.88 8.00
C LEU A 290 3.09 -3.45 6.60
N GLU A 291 2.57 -2.66 5.68
CA GLU A 291 2.27 -3.09 4.30
C GLU A 291 3.51 -2.98 3.43
N VAL A 292 3.95 -4.10 2.86
CA VAL A 292 5.21 -4.25 2.12
C VAL A 292 4.93 -4.64 0.66
N PRO A 293 4.51 -3.71 -0.19
CA PRO A 293 4.32 -3.99 -1.62
C PRO A 293 5.64 -4.26 -2.34
N ARG A 294 6.76 -3.89 -1.73
CA ARG A 294 8.06 -4.02 -2.38
C ARG A 294 9.14 -4.54 -1.44
N ILE A 295 9.78 -5.63 -1.87
CA ILE A 295 10.99 -6.17 -1.26
C ILE A 295 11.99 -6.52 -2.37
N ALA A 296 13.27 -6.19 -2.17
CA ALA A 296 14.33 -6.60 -3.08
C ALA A 296 15.61 -7.00 -2.32
N ILE A 297 16.34 -7.90 -2.92
CA ILE A 297 17.65 -8.37 -2.44
C ILE A 297 18.74 -8.07 -3.46
N ASP A 298 19.94 -7.85 -2.99
CA ASP A 298 21.14 -7.86 -3.83
C ASP A 298 21.66 -9.30 -3.92
N ASP A 299 21.69 -9.86 -5.13
CA ASP A 299 22.04 -11.27 -5.36
C ASP A 299 23.47 -11.62 -4.91
N ARG A 300 24.35 -10.63 -4.81
CA ARG A 300 25.70 -10.84 -4.25
C ARG A 300 25.65 -11.41 -2.83
N PHE A 301 24.54 -11.15 -2.12
CA PHE A 301 24.29 -11.62 -0.77
C PHE A 301 23.24 -12.73 -0.69
N ALA A 302 22.76 -13.26 -1.83
CA ALA A 302 21.66 -14.25 -1.87
C ALA A 302 21.92 -15.48 -0.98
N ARG A 303 23.18 -15.95 -0.92
CA ARG A 303 23.61 -17.08 -0.08
C ARG A 303 23.36 -16.91 1.42
N TYR A 304 23.15 -15.67 1.89
CA TYR A 304 22.81 -15.34 3.28
C TYR A 304 21.32 -15.16 3.51
N SER A 305 20.48 -15.44 2.50
CA SER A 305 19.03 -15.27 2.59
C SER A 305 18.59 -13.91 3.15
N PRO A 306 19.13 -12.77 2.65
CA PRO A 306 19.02 -11.48 3.31
C PRO A 306 17.58 -10.96 3.37
N GLY A 307 16.71 -11.36 2.44
CA GLY A 307 15.27 -11.00 2.48
C GLY A 307 14.55 -11.64 3.66
N ARG A 308 14.83 -12.92 3.97
CA ARG A 308 14.27 -13.60 5.14
C ARG A 308 14.79 -13.01 6.44
N LEU A 309 16.09 -12.73 6.50
CA LEU A 309 16.70 -12.06 7.65
C LEU A 309 16.07 -10.68 7.87
N LEU A 310 15.88 -9.90 6.82
CA LEU A 310 15.28 -8.58 6.89
C LEU A 310 13.86 -8.62 7.48
N ILE A 311 13.00 -9.54 7.02
CA ILE A 311 11.64 -9.67 7.52
C ILE A 311 11.63 -10.08 9.01
N ALA A 312 12.48 -11.04 9.39
CA ALA A 312 12.59 -11.48 10.78
C ALA A 312 13.11 -10.37 11.71
N GLU A 313 14.16 -9.63 11.30
CA GLU A 313 14.65 -8.47 12.05
C GLU A 313 13.59 -7.38 12.20
N ALA A 314 12.87 -7.08 11.11
CA ALA A 314 11.80 -6.09 11.15
C ALA A 314 10.67 -6.51 12.08
N ALA A 315 10.25 -7.78 12.06
CA ALA A 315 9.21 -8.28 12.96
C ALA A 315 9.63 -8.12 14.44
N ARG A 316 10.86 -8.54 14.79
CA ARG A 316 11.39 -8.37 16.15
C ARG A 316 11.49 -6.91 16.56
N TRP A 317 11.99 -6.07 15.67
CA TRP A 317 12.11 -4.63 15.92
C TRP A 317 10.72 -3.98 16.12
N LEU A 318 9.75 -4.32 15.28
CA LEU A 318 8.38 -3.80 15.38
C LEU A 318 7.68 -4.26 16.66
N CYS A 319 7.90 -5.51 17.10
CA CYS A 319 7.40 -6.01 18.39
C CYS A 319 7.86 -5.14 19.58
N ALA A 320 9.11 -4.69 19.53
CA ALA A 320 9.70 -3.90 20.62
C ALA A 320 9.35 -2.39 20.53
N ASN A 321 9.09 -1.87 19.35
CA ASN A 321 9.05 -0.44 19.08
C ASN A 321 7.70 0.08 18.55
N SER A 322 6.69 -0.78 18.36
CA SER A 322 5.42 -0.38 17.76
C SER A 322 4.21 -1.13 18.34
N ARG A 323 3.01 -0.67 17.95
CA ARG A 323 1.75 -1.36 18.22
C ARG A 323 1.26 -2.16 17.00
N LEU A 324 2.08 -2.29 15.97
CA LEU A 324 1.77 -3.11 14.81
C LEU A 324 1.73 -4.59 15.23
N ARG A 325 0.98 -5.40 14.49
CA ARG A 325 0.75 -6.81 14.81
C ARG A 325 1.17 -7.76 13.70
N CYS A 326 1.43 -7.22 12.50
CA CYS A 326 1.84 -8.04 11.36
C CYS A 326 2.65 -7.24 10.35
N ILE A 327 3.42 -7.99 9.56
CA ILE A 327 3.97 -7.54 8.28
C ILE A 327 3.11 -8.15 7.19
N ASP A 328 2.43 -7.30 6.43
CA ASP A 328 1.68 -7.71 5.27
C ASP A 328 2.59 -7.68 4.05
N LEU A 329 2.93 -8.85 3.53
CA LEU A 329 3.81 -8.99 2.36
C LEU A 329 3.05 -8.80 1.04
N CYS A 330 1.81 -8.33 1.12
CA CYS A 330 0.94 -8.01 0.00
C CYS A 330 0.76 -9.18 -0.98
N ARG A 331 0.44 -8.88 -2.24
CA ARG A 331 0.11 -9.86 -3.27
C ARG A 331 1.23 -10.87 -3.54
N GLY A 332 0.79 -12.07 -3.90
CA GLY A 332 1.63 -13.21 -4.25
C GLY A 332 1.78 -14.19 -3.08
N ASP A 333 1.73 -15.46 -3.43
CA ASP A 333 1.83 -16.61 -2.54
C ASP A 333 3.22 -17.26 -2.62
N GLU A 334 4.24 -16.47 -2.90
CA GLU A 334 5.59 -16.99 -3.06
C GLU A 334 6.02 -17.80 -1.84
N ARG A 335 6.56 -18.97 -2.09
CA ARG A 335 6.95 -19.98 -1.09
C ARG A 335 7.70 -19.39 0.10
N TYR A 336 8.60 -18.43 -0.13
CA TYR A 336 9.39 -17.85 0.96
C TYR A 336 8.54 -17.10 2.00
N LYS A 337 7.39 -16.53 1.58
CA LYS A 337 6.45 -15.84 2.49
C LYS A 337 5.77 -16.84 3.42
N LEU A 338 5.33 -17.97 2.87
CA LEU A 338 4.72 -19.07 3.63
C LEU A 338 5.73 -19.74 4.54
N ASP A 339 6.95 -19.95 4.05
CA ASP A 339 8.06 -20.49 4.84
C ASP A 339 8.40 -19.64 6.07
N LEU A 340 8.05 -18.34 6.09
CA LEU A 340 8.20 -17.45 7.24
C LEU A 340 7.01 -17.51 8.22
N GLY A 341 6.12 -18.48 8.07
CA GLY A 341 4.90 -18.60 8.88
C GLY A 341 3.79 -17.65 8.43
N GLY A 342 3.86 -17.20 7.19
CA GLY A 342 2.83 -16.34 6.62
C GLY A 342 1.50 -17.06 6.46
N THR A 343 0.42 -16.36 6.72
CA THR A 343 -0.96 -16.81 6.53
C THR A 343 -1.51 -16.20 5.25
N LEU A 344 -2.11 -17.05 4.42
CA LEU A 344 -2.81 -16.64 3.20
C LEU A 344 -4.13 -15.93 3.54
N TYR A 345 -4.45 -14.92 2.77
CA TYR A 345 -5.76 -14.31 2.69
C TYR A 345 -6.00 -13.77 1.28
N GLU A 346 -7.24 -13.44 0.95
CA GLU A 346 -7.61 -13.04 -0.40
C GLU A 346 -8.01 -11.57 -0.49
N THR A 347 -7.68 -10.95 -1.61
CA THR A 347 -8.25 -9.69 -2.06
C THR A 347 -8.85 -9.90 -3.45
N ALA A 348 -9.83 -9.08 -3.80
CA ALA A 348 -10.54 -9.18 -5.07
C ALA A 348 -10.62 -7.85 -5.80
N THR A 349 -10.64 -7.88 -7.11
CA THR A 349 -11.12 -6.77 -7.93
C THR A 349 -12.64 -6.93 -8.11
N VAL A 350 -13.38 -5.97 -7.55
CA VAL A 350 -14.84 -5.99 -7.53
C VAL A 350 -15.37 -4.77 -8.26
N ARG A 351 -16.34 -4.98 -9.16
CA ARG A 351 -17.07 -3.93 -9.86
C ARG A 351 -18.53 -3.90 -9.42
N VAL A 352 -18.98 -2.73 -9.06
CA VAL A 352 -20.36 -2.51 -8.58
C VAL A 352 -21.04 -1.45 -9.43
N GLY A 353 -22.22 -1.77 -9.92
CA GLY A 353 -23.11 -0.77 -10.54
C GLY A 353 -23.67 0.18 -9.48
N THR A 354 -23.71 1.47 -9.77
CA THR A 354 -24.35 2.46 -8.88
C THR A 354 -25.86 2.48 -8.99
N GLY A 355 -26.45 1.73 -9.95
CA GLY A 355 -27.90 1.55 -10.13
C GLY A 355 -28.36 0.35 -9.31
N GLY A 356 -29.40 0.53 -8.48
CA GLY A 356 -30.11 -0.61 -7.88
C GLY A 356 -30.53 -1.62 -8.95
N ALA A 357 -30.63 -2.88 -8.54
CA ALA A 357 -31.18 -3.93 -9.39
C ALA A 357 -32.46 -3.43 -10.08
N LYS A 358 -32.55 -3.65 -11.41
CA LYS A 358 -33.77 -3.44 -12.16
C LYS A 358 -34.81 -4.41 -11.65
#